data_48bba727b2f977efa03d58e29b10c2d8
#
_entry.id   48bba727b2f977efa03d58e29b10c2d8
#
_cell.length_a   1.000
_cell.length_b   1.000
_cell.length_c   1.000
_cell.angle_alpha   90.00
_cell.angle_beta   90.00
_cell.angle_gamma   90.00
#
_symmetry.space_group_name_H-M   'P 1'
#
loop_
_entity.id
_entity.type
_entity.pdbx_description
1 polymer ?
#
loop_
_entity_poly.entity_id
_entity_poly.type
_entity_poly.pdbx_seq_one_letter_code
_entity_poly.pdbx_strand_id
1 'polypeptide(L)'
;IHQIDSYTIESVEDVCRVLTVLYYAATFYATIKEYDTSDVLLRRGVTICGENHVTYYLARIKYLQAENAYVNEFGQEEVKELIRDAAAFARLNKNTVLLEKIKVFEDRLAKGE
;
A
#
# COMPACT_ATOMS: atom_id res chain seq x y z
N ILE A 1 16.84 4.08 -4.36
CA ILE A 1 16.33 3.03 -3.49
C ILE A 1 17.41 2.50 -2.54
N HIS A 2 18.63 2.34 -3.01
CA HIS A 2 19.74 1.95 -2.13
C HIS A 2 19.93 2.95 -0.98
N GLN A 3 19.71 4.23 -1.24
CA GLN A 3 19.81 5.24 -0.20
C GLN A 3 18.74 5.08 0.86
N ILE A 4 17.56 4.58 0.48
CA ILE A 4 16.48 4.32 1.42
C ILE A 4 16.88 3.19 2.37
N ASP A 5 17.53 2.15 1.85
CA ASP A 5 17.94 1.00 2.66
C ASP A 5 18.96 1.36 3.73
N SER A 6 19.81 2.33 3.45
CA SER A 6 20.83 2.78 4.39
C SER A 6 20.39 3.99 5.21
N TYR A 7 19.14 4.45 5.02
CA TYR A 7 18.62 5.64 5.67
C TYR A 7 18.37 5.37 7.16
N THR A 8 18.89 6.26 8.00
CA THR A 8 18.68 6.18 9.45
C THR A 8 17.42 6.94 9.79
N ILE A 9 16.43 6.25 10.36
CA ILE A 9 15.15 6.85 10.75
C ILE A 9 15.25 7.28 12.20
N GLU A 10 15.29 8.59 12.45
CA GLU A 10 15.46 9.16 13.79
C GLU A 10 14.20 9.84 14.32
N SER A 11 13.23 10.15 13.45
CA SER A 11 12.03 10.86 13.84
C SER A 11 10.81 10.39 13.04
N VAL A 12 9.61 10.75 13.51
CA VAL A 12 8.37 10.46 12.78
C VAL A 12 8.38 11.16 11.42
N GLU A 13 8.95 12.36 11.35
CA GLU A 13 9.05 13.10 10.10
C GLU A 13 9.91 12.34 9.08
N ASP A 14 11.03 11.75 9.52
CA ASP A 14 11.89 10.94 8.66
C ASP A 14 11.17 9.69 8.19
N VAL A 15 10.41 9.04 9.06
CA VAL A 15 9.58 7.89 8.71
C VAL A 15 8.62 8.26 7.59
N CYS A 16 7.92 9.39 7.73
CA CYS A 16 6.96 9.84 6.72
C CYS A 16 7.63 10.13 5.38
N ARG A 17 8.84 10.71 5.38
CA ARG A 17 9.59 10.96 4.16
C ARG A 17 9.96 9.66 3.46
N VAL A 18 10.47 8.69 4.21
CA VAL A 18 10.84 7.38 3.65
C VAL A 18 9.62 6.70 3.07
N LEU A 19 8.51 6.68 3.80
CA LEU A 19 7.27 6.06 3.34
C LEU A 19 6.73 6.75 2.10
N THR A 20 6.82 8.07 2.02
CA THR A 20 6.39 8.83 0.85
C THR A 20 7.19 8.41 -0.37
N VAL A 21 8.52 8.32 -0.24
CA VAL A 21 9.40 7.90 -1.34
C VAL A 21 9.10 6.48 -1.77
N LEU A 22 8.94 5.55 -0.81
CA LEU A 22 8.63 4.16 -1.11
C LEU A 22 7.29 4.03 -1.83
N TYR A 23 6.28 4.74 -1.36
CA TYR A 23 4.94 4.68 -1.95
C TYR A 23 4.94 5.21 -3.39
N TYR A 24 5.56 6.37 -3.64
CA TYR A 24 5.60 6.93 -4.98
C TYR A 24 6.46 6.10 -5.92
N ALA A 25 7.57 5.55 -5.43
CA ALA A 25 8.40 4.65 -6.23
C ALA A 25 7.59 3.38 -6.60
N ALA A 26 6.88 2.80 -5.62
CA ALA A 26 6.04 1.63 -5.86
C ALA A 26 4.95 1.93 -6.88
N THR A 27 4.33 3.10 -6.79
CA THR A 27 3.31 3.55 -7.74
C THR A 27 3.89 3.66 -9.15
N PHE A 28 5.08 4.24 -9.27
CA PHE A 28 5.78 4.33 -10.55
C PHE A 28 6.02 2.95 -11.17
N TYR A 29 6.56 2.02 -10.39
CA TYR A 29 6.85 0.68 -10.90
C TYR A 29 5.57 -0.06 -11.29
N ALA A 30 4.49 0.12 -10.54
CA ALA A 30 3.19 -0.45 -10.90
C ALA A 30 2.69 0.13 -12.21
N THR A 31 2.90 1.43 -12.44
CA THR A 31 2.48 2.10 -13.67
C THR A 31 3.18 1.52 -14.91
N ILE A 32 4.44 1.15 -14.78
CA ILE A 32 5.20 0.53 -15.88
C ILE A 32 5.11 -1.00 -15.85
N LYS A 33 4.18 -1.54 -15.06
CA LYS A 33 3.89 -2.98 -14.94
C LYS A 33 5.02 -3.81 -14.35
N GLU A 34 5.89 -3.18 -13.58
CA GLU A 34 6.93 -3.86 -12.82
C GLU A 34 6.39 -4.17 -11.41
N TYR A 35 5.41 -5.09 -11.36
CA TYR A 35 4.64 -5.36 -10.15
C TYR A 35 5.47 -5.99 -9.04
N ASP A 36 6.44 -6.84 -9.39
CA ASP A 36 7.30 -7.48 -8.39
C ASP A 36 8.14 -6.45 -7.65
N THR A 37 8.72 -5.49 -8.39
CA THR A 37 9.50 -4.41 -7.80
C THR A 37 8.62 -3.51 -6.94
N SER A 38 7.43 -3.18 -7.44
CA SER A 38 6.44 -2.41 -6.68
C SER A 38 6.12 -3.11 -5.35
N ASP A 39 5.85 -4.41 -5.38
CA ASP A 39 5.51 -5.18 -4.20
C ASP A 39 6.64 -5.24 -3.17
N VAL A 40 7.89 -5.37 -3.62
CA VAL A 40 9.03 -5.37 -2.71
C VAL A 40 9.09 -4.05 -1.94
N LEU A 41 8.89 -2.93 -2.62
CA LEU A 41 8.88 -1.61 -1.99
C LEU A 41 7.71 -1.45 -1.02
N LEU A 42 6.53 -1.96 -1.40
CA LEU A 42 5.35 -1.88 -0.53
C LEU A 42 5.52 -2.72 0.73
N ARG A 43 6.08 -3.92 0.62
CA ARG A 43 6.35 -4.77 1.78
C ARG A 43 7.34 -4.11 2.75
N ARG A 44 8.34 -3.43 2.20
CA ARG A 44 9.25 -2.63 3.02
C ARG A 44 8.51 -1.53 3.76
N GLY A 45 7.59 -0.85 3.07
CA GLY A 45 6.75 0.17 3.68
C GLY A 45 5.91 -0.38 4.83
N VAL A 46 5.34 -1.57 4.66
CA VAL A 46 4.56 -2.23 5.72
C VAL A 46 5.44 -2.47 6.95
N THR A 47 6.67 -2.96 6.74
CA THR A 47 7.60 -3.21 7.83
C THR A 47 7.94 -1.93 8.58
N ILE A 48 8.25 -0.86 7.85
CA ILE A 48 8.56 0.45 8.46
C ILE A 48 7.38 0.98 9.25
N CYS A 49 6.17 0.87 8.71
CA CYS A 49 4.96 1.29 9.42
C CYS A 49 4.80 0.53 10.73
N GLY A 50 5.01 -0.79 10.70
CA GLY A 50 4.88 -1.62 11.90
C GLY A 50 5.93 -1.29 12.96
N GLU A 51 7.18 -1.12 12.57
CA GLU A 51 8.29 -0.82 13.48
C GLU A 51 8.13 0.56 14.15
N ASN A 52 7.50 1.50 13.48
CA ASN A 52 7.39 2.88 13.93
C ASN A 52 5.96 3.26 14.36
N HIS A 53 5.05 2.30 14.36
CA HIS A 53 3.64 2.50 14.76
C HIS A 53 2.95 3.60 13.97
N VAL A 54 3.25 3.70 12.66
CA VAL A 54 2.64 4.67 11.76
C VAL A 54 1.60 3.96 10.92
N THR A 55 0.34 4.40 11.00
CA THR A 55 -0.76 3.75 10.28
C THR A 55 -1.24 4.54 9.05
N TYR A 56 -0.87 5.83 8.95
CA TYR A 56 -1.40 6.70 7.90
C TYR A 56 -1.12 6.18 6.49
N TYR A 57 0.13 5.78 6.22
CA TYR A 57 0.50 5.25 4.90
C TYR A 57 0.08 3.80 4.70
N LEU A 58 -0.18 3.09 5.79
CA LEU A 58 -0.48 1.66 5.72
C LEU A 58 -1.75 1.39 4.90
N ALA A 59 -2.76 2.24 5.02
CA ALA A 59 -3.99 2.12 4.23
C ALA A 59 -3.69 2.20 2.73
N ARG A 60 -2.90 3.18 2.33
CA ARG A 60 -2.53 3.38 0.92
C ARG A 60 -1.67 2.24 0.39
N ILE A 61 -0.72 1.79 1.20
CA ILE A 61 0.16 0.68 0.85
C ILE A 61 -0.65 -0.59 0.63
N LYS A 62 -1.54 -0.92 1.56
CA LYS A 62 -2.40 -2.11 1.44
C LYS A 62 -3.30 -2.02 0.22
N TYR A 63 -3.83 -0.85 -0.08
CA TYR A 63 -4.66 -0.66 -1.27
C TYR A 63 -3.87 -0.92 -2.55
N LEU A 64 -2.67 -0.37 -2.68
CA LEU A 64 -1.83 -0.59 -3.86
C LEU A 64 -1.40 -2.06 -3.96
N GLN A 65 -1.11 -2.71 -2.83
CA GLN A 65 -0.84 -4.15 -2.83
C GLN A 65 -2.03 -4.93 -3.38
N ALA A 66 -3.25 -4.54 -3.01
CA ALA A 66 -4.47 -5.19 -3.51
C ALA A 66 -4.61 -4.98 -5.02
N GLU A 67 -4.36 -3.77 -5.50
CA GLU A 67 -4.40 -3.50 -6.94
C GLU A 67 -3.38 -4.33 -7.70
N ASN A 68 -2.14 -4.42 -7.20
CA ASN A 68 -1.09 -5.22 -7.82
C ASN A 68 -1.47 -6.70 -7.83
N ALA A 69 -1.99 -7.22 -6.73
CA ALA A 69 -2.42 -8.61 -6.62
C ALA A 69 -3.56 -8.92 -7.60
N TYR A 70 -4.50 -7.98 -7.75
CA TYR A 70 -5.63 -8.13 -8.66
C TYR A 70 -5.15 -8.23 -10.12
N VAL A 71 -4.23 -7.34 -10.52
CA VAL A 71 -3.69 -7.33 -11.88
C VAL A 71 -2.86 -8.57 -12.17
N ASN A 72 -2.11 -9.06 -11.18
CA ASN A 72 -1.28 -10.26 -11.32
C ASN A 72 -2.06 -11.56 -11.17
N GLU A 73 -3.38 -11.46 -11.06
CA GLU A 73 -4.26 -12.63 -10.96
C GLU A 73 -3.97 -13.51 -9.75
N PHE A 74 -3.54 -12.91 -8.64
CA PHE A 74 -3.42 -13.63 -7.37
C PHE A 74 -4.82 -14.04 -6.91
N GLY A 75 -4.89 -15.02 -6.00
CA GLY A 75 -6.16 -15.53 -5.51
C GLY A 75 -7.06 -14.43 -4.95
N GLN A 76 -8.37 -14.54 -5.22
CA GLN A 76 -9.34 -13.53 -4.78
C GLN A 76 -9.32 -13.33 -3.26
N GLU A 77 -9.04 -14.39 -2.50
CA GLU A 77 -9.00 -14.28 -1.04
C GLU A 77 -7.88 -13.35 -0.57
N GLU A 78 -6.71 -13.42 -1.22
CA GLU A 78 -5.60 -12.53 -0.90
C GLU A 78 -5.96 -11.08 -1.20
N VAL A 79 -6.57 -10.83 -2.36
CA VAL A 79 -7.00 -9.48 -2.75
C VAL A 79 -8.02 -8.94 -1.76
N LYS A 80 -9.01 -9.76 -1.38
CA LYS A 80 -10.05 -9.35 -0.42
C LYS A 80 -9.47 -9.04 0.95
N GLU A 81 -8.49 -9.82 1.39
CA GLU A 81 -7.83 -9.60 2.68
C GLU A 81 -7.08 -8.27 2.68
N LEU A 82 -6.32 -7.99 1.61
CA LEU A 82 -5.60 -6.73 1.48
C LEU A 82 -6.55 -5.54 1.45
N ILE A 83 -7.66 -5.65 0.74
CA ILE A 83 -8.67 -4.58 0.67
C ILE A 83 -9.33 -4.38 2.04
N ARG A 84 -9.61 -5.46 2.76
CA ARG A 84 -10.17 -5.38 4.11
C ARG A 84 -9.25 -4.62 5.05
N ASP A 85 -7.95 -4.95 4.99
CA ASP A 85 -6.95 -4.27 5.81
C ASP A 85 -6.85 -2.78 5.41
N ALA A 86 -6.82 -2.49 4.11
CA ALA A 86 -6.78 -1.12 3.63
C ALA A 86 -7.97 -0.32 4.13
N ALA A 87 -9.17 -0.90 4.09
CA ALA A 87 -10.38 -0.25 4.57
C ALA A 87 -10.32 0.03 6.07
N ALA A 88 -9.83 -0.94 6.86
CA ALA A 88 -9.71 -0.77 8.30
C ALA A 88 -8.80 0.39 8.65
N PHE A 89 -7.62 0.47 8.02
CA PHE A 89 -6.68 1.56 8.27
C PHE A 89 -7.20 2.90 7.72
N ALA A 90 -7.89 2.89 6.59
CA ALA A 90 -8.48 4.10 6.03
C ALA A 90 -9.56 4.67 6.97
N ARG A 91 -10.38 3.81 7.58
CA ARG A 91 -11.38 4.24 8.57
C ARG A 91 -10.71 4.81 9.81
N LEU A 92 -9.67 4.13 10.29
CA LEU A 92 -8.91 4.58 11.46
C LEU A 92 -8.35 5.98 11.24
N ASN A 93 -7.87 6.28 10.04
CA ASN A 93 -7.26 7.57 9.71
C ASN A 93 -8.25 8.55 9.09
N LYS A 94 -9.52 8.19 9.00
CA LYS A 94 -10.60 9.03 8.42
C LYS A 94 -10.28 9.46 6.99
N ASN A 95 -9.66 8.57 6.23
CA ASN A 95 -9.30 8.84 4.83
C ASN A 95 -10.48 8.51 3.92
N THR A 96 -11.40 9.47 3.79
CA THR A 96 -12.64 9.28 3.04
C THR A 96 -12.41 9.09 1.55
N VAL A 97 -11.39 9.77 0.99
CA VAL A 97 -11.06 9.63 -0.44
C VAL A 97 -10.66 8.19 -0.75
N LEU A 98 -9.81 7.61 0.10
CA LEU A 98 -9.35 6.23 -0.09
C LEU A 98 -10.52 5.25 0.14
N LEU A 99 -11.37 5.50 1.12
CA LEU A 99 -12.54 4.65 1.38
C LEU A 99 -13.47 4.59 0.16
N GLU A 100 -13.66 5.70 -0.55
CA GLU A 100 -14.45 5.70 -1.78
C GLU A 100 -13.79 4.87 -2.88
N LYS A 101 -12.48 4.98 -3.04
CA LYS A 101 -11.74 4.16 -4.00
C LYS A 101 -11.86 2.67 -3.66
N ILE A 102 -11.76 2.34 -2.39
CA ILE A 102 -11.89 0.97 -1.91
C ILE A 102 -13.29 0.43 -2.23
N LYS A 103 -14.33 1.24 -2.01
CA LYS A 103 -15.70 0.83 -2.31
C LYS A 103 -15.87 0.50 -3.79
N VAL A 104 -15.34 1.34 -4.68
CA VAL A 104 -15.39 1.09 -6.12
C VAL A 104 -14.66 -0.22 -6.46
N PHE A 105 -13.51 -0.46 -5.85
CA PHE A 105 -12.74 -1.67 -6.05
C PHE A 105 -13.51 -2.91 -5.57
N GLU A 106 -14.14 -2.83 -4.40
CA GLU A 106 -14.96 -3.92 -3.85
C GLU A 106 -16.14 -4.24 -4.76
N ASP A 107 -16.78 -3.22 -5.32
CA ASP A 107 -17.88 -3.40 -6.26
C ASP A 107 -17.40 -4.12 -7.52
N ARG A 108 -16.22 -3.81 -8.02
CA ARG A 108 -15.63 -4.49 -9.17
C ARG A 108 -15.35 -5.96 -8.86
N LEU A 109 -14.82 -6.25 -7.67
CA LEU A 109 -14.57 -7.62 -7.24
C LEU A 109 -15.86 -8.41 -7.15
N ALA A 110 -16.92 -7.80 -6.62
CA ALA A 110 -18.23 -8.46 -6.49
C ALA A 110 -18.84 -8.80 -7.84
N LYS A 111 -18.55 -7.99 -8.87
CA LYS A 111 -19.06 -8.22 -10.23
C LYS A 111 -18.18 -9.18 -11.04
N GLY A 112 -17.06 -9.61 -10.50
CA GLY A 112 -16.13 -10.48 -11.20
C GLY A 112 -15.33 -9.78 -12.28
N GLU A 113 -15.21 -8.48 -12.20
CA GLU A 113 -14.47 -7.69 -13.18
C GLU A 113 -13.00 -7.55 -12.84
#